data_fa7e1c90d864e6e6cd6313459b1233ab
#
_entry.id   fa7e1c90d864e6e6cd6313459b1233ab
#
_cell.length_a   1.000
_cell.length_b   1.000
_cell.length_c   1.000
_cell.angle_alpha   90.00
_cell.angle_beta   90.00
_cell.angle_gamma   90.00
#
_symmetry.space_group_name_H-M   'P 1'
#
loop_
_entity.id
_entity.type
_entity.pdbx_description
1 polymer ?
#
loop_
_entity_poly.entity_id
_entity_poly.type
_entity_poly.pdbx_seq_one_letter_code
_entity_poly.pdbx_strand_id
1 'polypeptide(L)'
;MGSDVAFDPDRGWRLHHQVAVRPEPFGALLYHFGTRKLSFLKNRIIVDIVHSLADHPDVRSACRAAGIDDDQQGPYLHAFGVLVQSKMLIPADQNSPEGSKTS
;
A
#
# COMPACT_ATOMS: atom_id res chain seq x y z
N MET A 1 2.93 -10.96 19.52
CA MET A 1 2.80 -10.95 19.24
C MET A 1 2.88 -10.93 18.07
N GLY A 2 3.41 -11.44 17.58
CA GLY A 2 3.62 -11.58 16.28
C GLY A 2 2.76 -10.79 15.45
N SER A 3 2.68 -9.79 15.62
CA SER A 3 1.72 -9.03 14.92
C SER A 3 2.15 -8.59 13.55
N ASP A 4 3.28 -9.02 13.10
CA ASP A 4 3.68 -8.66 11.75
C ASP A 4 2.78 -9.35 10.75
N VAL A 5 2.25 -8.57 9.83
CA VAL A 5 1.40 -9.08 8.77
C VAL A 5 2.26 -9.29 7.53
N ALA A 6 2.27 -10.51 7.03
CA ALA A 6 3.02 -10.81 5.83
C ALA A 6 2.28 -10.24 4.61
N PHE A 7 3.05 -9.71 3.66
CA PHE A 7 2.46 -9.22 2.44
C PHE A 7 1.96 -10.37 1.58
N ASP A 8 0.70 -10.30 1.20
CA ASP A 8 0.07 -11.30 0.36
C ASP A 8 -0.53 -10.56 -0.84
N PRO A 9 0.02 -10.74 -2.05
CA PRO A 9 -0.50 -10.02 -3.22
C PRO A 9 -1.88 -10.49 -3.65
N ASP A 10 -2.36 -11.60 -3.14
CA ASP A 10 -3.69 -12.10 -3.45
C ASP A 10 -4.73 -11.62 -2.46
N ARG A 11 -4.36 -10.65 -1.64
CA ARG A 11 -5.22 -10.05 -0.65
C ARG A 11 -5.35 -8.57 -0.94
N GLY A 12 -6.43 -7.95 -0.48
CA GLY A 12 -6.61 -6.52 -0.61
C GLY A 12 -5.78 -5.74 0.40
N TRP A 13 -5.25 -4.61 -0.01
CA TRP A 13 -4.45 -3.73 0.84
C TRP A 13 -4.85 -2.29 0.61
N ARG A 14 -4.48 -1.44 1.54
CA ARG A 14 -4.71 0.00 1.42
C ARG A 14 -3.69 0.75 2.25
N LEU A 15 -3.60 2.05 2.01
CA LEU A 15 -2.73 2.89 2.81
C LEU A 15 -3.22 2.93 4.25
N HIS A 16 -2.28 2.89 5.17
CA HIS A 16 -2.57 3.08 6.59
C HIS A 16 -3.22 4.44 6.77
N HIS A 17 -4.19 4.51 7.67
CA HIS A 17 -4.95 5.75 7.86
C HIS A 17 -4.10 6.91 8.39
N GLN A 18 -2.93 6.62 8.94
CA GLN A 18 -2.02 7.66 9.42
C GLN A 18 -0.93 8.01 8.41
N VAL A 19 -1.05 7.55 7.18
CA VAL A 19 -0.06 7.85 6.15
C VAL A 19 -0.57 8.98 5.27
N ALA A 20 0.25 10.01 5.13
CA ALA A 20 -0.01 11.09 4.19
C ALA A 20 0.83 10.86 2.94
N VAL A 21 0.25 11.18 1.79
CA VAL A 21 0.93 11.06 0.51
C VAL A 21 1.20 12.46 -0.02
N ARG A 22 2.45 12.73 -0.32
CA ARG A 22 2.84 14.03 -0.86
C ARG A 22 3.38 13.83 -2.27
N PRO A 23 2.75 14.44 -3.27
CA PRO A 23 3.26 14.33 -4.63
C PRO A 23 4.62 15.02 -4.76
N GLU A 24 5.52 14.39 -5.50
CA GLU A 24 6.84 14.93 -5.77
C GLU A 24 7.16 14.70 -7.24
N PRO A 25 8.09 15.48 -7.80
CA PRO A 25 8.45 15.26 -9.20
C PRO A 25 8.90 13.85 -9.53
N PHE A 26 9.55 13.19 -8.56
CA PHE A 26 10.02 11.81 -8.77
C PHE A 26 8.93 10.76 -8.53
N GLY A 27 7.79 11.15 -7.97
CA GLY A 27 6.74 10.20 -7.63
C GLY A 27 5.95 10.68 -6.42
N ALA A 28 6.28 10.17 -5.25
CA ALA A 28 5.60 10.59 -4.03
C ALA A 28 6.42 10.27 -2.80
N LEU A 29 6.12 11.00 -1.75
CA LEU A 29 6.68 10.75 -0.43
C LEU A 29 5.54 10.32 0.48
N LEU A 30 5.72 9.20 1.16
CA LEU A 30 4.76 8.73 2.16
C LEU A 30 5.30 9.06 3.54
N TYR A 31 4.47 9.63 4.38
CA TYR A 31 4.84 9.94 5.75
C TYR A 31 3.83 9.30 6.69
N HIS A 32 4.31 8.48 7.62
CA HIS A 32 3.47 7.80 8.61
C HIS A 32 3.52 8.59 9.90
N PHE A 33 2.42 9.21 10.27
CA PHE A 33 2.38 10.07 11.47
C PHE A 33 2.62 9.27 12.74
N GLY A 34 2.17 8.02 12.77
CA GLY A 34 2.30 7.21 13.97
C GLY A 34 3.73 6.77 14.23
N THR A 35 4.41 6.29 13.21
CA THR A 35 5.77 5.78 13.36
C THR A 35 6.83 6.82 13.04
N ARG A 36 6.45 7.92 12.42
CA ARG A 36 7.35 8.97 11.98
C ARG A 36 8.29 8.50 10.87
N LYS A 37 7.94 7.45 10.17
CA LYS A 37 8.77 6.93 9.08
C LYS A 37 8.38 7.56 7.77
N LEU A 38 9.37 7.62 6.87
CA LEU A 38 9.19 8.13 5.53
C LEU A 38 9.49 7.03 4.54
N SER A 39 8.77 7.02 3.44
CA SER A 39 9.05 6.12 2.33
C SER A 39 8.93 6.91 1.04
N PHE A 40 9.83 6.63 0.10
CA PHE A 40 9.82 7.29 -1.19
C PHE A 40 9.30 6.34 -2.25
N LEU A 41 8.34 6.79 -3.02
CA LEU A 41 7.87 6.07 -4.19
C LEU A 41 8.43 6.77 -5.41
N LYS A 42 9.42 6.14 -6.05
CA LYS A 42 10.18 6.77 -7.13
C LYS A 42 9.66 6.40 -8.50
N ASN A 43 8.40 6.01 -8.58
CA ASN A 43 7.80 5.57 -9.83
C ASN A 43 6.34 5.98 -9.81
N ARG A 44 5.92 6.68 -10.86
CA ARG A 44 4.53 7.13 -10.95
C ARG A 44 3.55 5.99 -10.97
N ILE A 45 3.92 4.88 -11.60
CA ILE A 45 3.03 3.74 -11.68
C ILE A 45 2.78 3.19 -10.28
N ILE A 46 3.83 3.10 -9.47
CA ILE A 46 3.66 2.63 -8.08
C ILE A 46 2.73 3.57 -7.32
N VAL A 47 2.89 4.88 -7.52
CA VAL A 47 2.02 5.85 -6.86
C VAL A 47 0.57 5.63 -7.26
N ASP A 48 0.33 5.46 -8.55
CA ASP A 48 -1.03 5.26 -9.04
C ASP A 48 -1.64 3.98 -8.47
N ILE A 49 -0.86 2.91 -8.42
CA ILE A 49 -1.34 1.65 -7.88
C ILE A 49 -1.67 1.79 -6.40
N VAL A 50 -0.78 2.44 -5.64
CA VAL A 50 -1.01 2.63 -4.21
C VAL A 50 -2.31 3.39 -3.96
N HIS A 51 -2.57 4.42 -4.76
CA HIS A 51 -3.80 5.18 -4.61
C HIS A 51 -5.05 4.36 -4.94
N SER A 52 -4.92 3.38 -5.81
CA SER A 52 -6.06 2.59 -6.26
C SER A 52 -6.20 1.27 -5.53
N LEU A 53 -5.26 0.93 -4.63
CA LEU A 53 -5.29 -0.39 -4.00
C LEU A 53 -6.61 -0.71 -3.35
N ALA A 54 -7.21 0.26 -2.67
CA ALA A 54 -8.46 0.03 -1.95
C ALA A 54 -9.64 -0.24 -2.89
N ASP A 55 -9.49 0.07 -4.17
CA ASP A 55 -10.56 -0.13 -5.16
C ASP A 55 -10.51 -1.50 -5.80
N HIS A 56 -9.55 -2.33 -5.44
CA HIS A 56 -9.38 -3.64 -6.06
C HIS A 56 -9.40 -4.73 -4.99
N PRO A 57 -9.85 -5.94 -5.36
CA PRO A 57 -9.92 -7.04 -4.39
C PRO A 57 -8.54 -7.52 -3.95
N ASP A 58 -7.52 -7.31 -4.76
CA ASP A 58 -6.17 -7.73 -4.41
C ASP A 58 -5.16 -6.86 -5.16
N VAL A 59 -3.89 -7.03 -4.80
CA VAL A 59 -2.82 -6.22 -5.38
C VAL A 59 -2.60 -6.59 -6.85
N ARG A 60 -2.73 -7.86 -7.18
CA ARG A 60 -2.52 -8.30 -8.56
C ARG A 60 -3.52 -7.64 -9.50
N SER A 61 -4.77 -7.53 -9.07
CA SER A 61 -5.78 -6.84 -9.87
C SER A 61 -5.44 -5.36 -10.05
N ALA A 62 -4.96 -4.72 -8.99
CA ALA A 62 -4.56 -3.32 -9.08
C ALA A 62 -3.40 -3.14 -10.06
N CYS A 63 -2.43 -4.06 -10.03
CA CYS A 63 -1.32 -4.01 -10.98
C CYS A 63 -1.80 -4.19 -12.41
N ARG A 64 -2.68 -5.15 -12.65
CA ARG A 64 -3.20 -5.36 -14.00
C ARG A 64 -3.95 -4.13 -14.50
N ALA A 65 -4.71 -3.50 -13.62
CA ALA A 65 -5.44 -2.29 -13.99
C ALA A 65 -4.49 -1.17 -14.37
N ALA A 66 -3.27 -1.19 -13.85
CA ALA A 66 -2.26 -0.21 -14.20
C ALA A 66 -1.43 -0.61 -15.42
N GLY A 67 -1.78 -1.73 -16.06
CA GLY A 67 -1.09 -2.17 -17.27
C GLY A 67 0.11 -3.07 -16.99
N ILE A 68 0.21 -3.63 -15.81
CA ILE A 68 1.35 -4.48 -15.45
C ILE A 68 0.91 -5.93 -15.46
N ASP A 69 1.47 -6.70 -16.37
CA ASP A 69 1.16 -8.12 -16.50
C ASP A 69 1.73 -8.91 -15.36
N ASP A 70 1.16 -10.09 -15.12
CA ASP A 70 1.56 -10.91 -14.00
C ASP A 70 3.06 -11.21 -13.99
N ASP A 71 3.65 -11.42 -15.15
CA ASP A 71 5.08 -11.71 -15.23
C ASP A 71 5.95 -10.48 -15.01
N GLN A 72 5.35 -9.31 -14.95
CA GLN A 72 6.07 -8.06 -14.72
C GLN A 72 5.84 -7.49 -13.33
N GLN A 73 5.06 -8.18 -12.51
CA GLN A 73 4.67 -7.64 -11.21
C GLN A 73 5.74 -7.78 -10.14
N GLY A 74 6.74 -8.65 -10.33
CA GLY A 74 7.71 -8.94 -9.28
C GLY A 74 8.28 -7.72 -8.58
N PRO A 75 8.89 -6.78 -9.31
CA PRO A 75 9.47 -5.61 -8.66
C PRO A 75 8.45 -4.77 -7.91
N TYR A 76 7.24 -4.68 -8.45
CA TYR A 76 6.18 -3.92 -7.79
C TYR A 76 5.72 -4.61 -6.53
N LEU A 77 5.56 -5.93 -6.57
CA LEU A 77 5.17 -6.68 -5.39
C LEU A 77 6.22 -6.57 -4.31
N HIS A 78 7.50 -6.56 -4.70
CA HIS A 78 8.58 -6.37 -3.74
C HIS A 78 8.45 -5.00 -3.06
N ALA A 79 8.19 -3.97 -3.85
CA ALA A 79 8.05 -2.62 -3.29
C ALA A 79 6.87 -2.55 -2.32
N PHE A 80 5.75 -3.17 -2.66
CA PHE A 80 4.61 -3.16 -1.77
C PHE A 80 4.89 -3.95 -0.50
N GLY A 81 5.67 -5.02 -0.60
CA GLY A 81 6.08 -5.77 0.59
C GLY A 81 6.88 -4.91 1.54
N VAL A 82 7.77 -4.08 1.01
CA VAL A 82 8.52 -3.14 1.84
C VAL A 82 7.58 -2.16 2.52
N LEU A 83 6.59 -1.67 1.79
CA LEU A 83 5.62 -0.73 2.37
C LEU A 83 4.80 -1.39 3.48
N VAL A 84 4.48 -2.66 3.33
CA VAL A 84 3.78 -3.40 4.38
C VAL A 84 4.66 -3.50 5.62
N GLN A 85 5.94 -3.82 5.44
CA GLN A 85 6.86 -3.91 6.56
C GLN A 85 7.04 -2.59 7.27
N SER A 86 6.94 -1.50 6.53
CA SER A 86 7.07 -0.15 7.10
C SER A 86 5.74 0.38 7.64
N LYS A 87 4.70 -0.45 7.65
CA LYS A 87 3.37 -0.08 8.14
C LYS A 87 2.70 0.99 7.29
N MET A 88 3.17 1.20 6.09
CA MET A 88 2.54 2.15 5.18
C MET A 88 1.28 1.56 4.56
N LEU A 89 1.25 0.25 4.38
CA LEU A 89 0.08 -0.46 3.87
C LEU A 89 -0.44 -1.41 4.93
N ILE A 90 -1.76 -1.52 5.01
CA ILE A 90 -2.43 -2.46 5.90
C ILE A 90 -3.45 -3.24 5.11
N PRO A 91 -3.87 -4.40 5.62
CA PRO A 91 -4.93 -5.17 4.93
C PRO A 91 -6.19 -4.33 4.77
N ALA A 92 -6.79 -4.46 3.60
CA ALA A 92 -7.97 -3.64 3.28
C ALA A 92 -9.14 -3.94 4.19
N ASP A 93 -9.19 -5.14 4.76
CA ASP A 93 -10.27 -5.52 5.64
C ASP A 93 -10.04 -5.10 7.09
N GLN A 94 -8.92 -4.47 7.39
CA GLN A 94 -8.68 -3.90 8.70
C GLN A 94 -9.28 -2.51 8.79
N ASN A 95 -9.95 -2.25 9.88
CA ASN A 95 -10.52 -0.95 10.13
C ASN A 95 -9.60 -0.15 11.03
N SER A 96 -9.59 1.16 10.84
CA SER A 96 -8.91 2.00 11.79
C SER A 96 -9.63 1.87 13.14
N PRO A 97 -8.92 2.09 14.24
CA PRO A 97 -9.55 1.92 15.56
C PRO A 97 -10.82 2.73 15.74
N GLU A 98 -10.86 3.92 15.22
CA GLU A 98 -12.04 4.75 15.37
C GLU A 98 -13.19 4.24 14.53
N GLY A 99 -12.88 3.69 13.40
CA GLY A 99 -13.91 3.30 12.49
C GLY A 99 -14.58 2.01 12.86
N SER A 100 -14.01 1.33 13.77
CA SER A 100 -14.58 0.06 14.06
C SER A 100 -15.79 0.19 14.92
N LYS A 101 -16.23 0.96 15.18
CA LYS A 101 -17.24 0.93 15.85
C LYS A 101 -18.29 0.70 15.50
N THR A 102 -18.55 0.54 15.38
CA THR A 102 -19.38 0.36 15.18
C THR A 102 -19.96 -0.10 15.02
N SER A 103 -20.03 -0.28 15.10
CA SER A 103 -20.58 -0.64 14.96
C SER A 103 -21.06 -1.04 14.92
#